data_cf6da1bad2ba58250bf75ee16d971db2
#
_entry.id   cf6da1bad2ba58250bf75ee16d971db2
#
_cell.length_a   1.000
_cell.length_b   1.000
_cell.length_c   1.000
_cell.angle_alpha   90.00
_cell.angle_beta   90.00
_cell.angle_gamma   90.00
#
_symmetry.space_group_name_H-M   'P 1'
#
loop_
_entity.id
_entity.type
_entity.pdbx_description
1 polymer ?
#
loop_
_entity_poly.entity_id
_entity_poly.type
_entity_poly.pdbx_seq_one_letter_code
_entity_poly.pdbx_strand_id
1 'polypeptide(L)'
;EKMREELLKIIEKNSRIDLKELAVILGVEEIDVVNEMAAMEAEGIICGYHTLIDWEKTSIEKVSALIEVRVTPQRGQGFDSIAERIYKYPEVHAVYLISGGFDLLVTLEGKSLKEVSAFVSDKLSTLDSTATHFVLKKYKDHGTILTRKCEDQREMITP
;
A
#
# COMPACT_ATOMS: atom_id res chain seq x y z
N GLU A 1 10.73 -0.22 24.63
CA GLU A 1 9.42 -0.34 23.98
C GLU A 1 8.89 1.03 23.53
N LYS A 2 8.88 2.04 24.40
CA LYS A 2 8.43 3.41 24.07
C LYS A 2 9.21 4.05 22.89
N MET A 3 10.54 3.90 22.86
CA MET A 3 11.37 4.41 21.77
C MET A 3 11.00 3.75 20.43
N ARG A 4 10.74 2.43 20.45
CA ARG A 4 10.35 1.64 19.28
C ARG A 4 9.03 2.14 18.68
N GLU A 5 8.03 2.40 19.52
CA GLU A 5 6.75 2.95 19.10
C GLU A 5 6.85 4.37 18.52
N GLU A 6 7.66 5.23 19.15
CA GLU A 6 7.89 6.61 18.66
C GLU A 6 8.61 6.58 17.32
N LEU A 7 9.62 5.72 17.17
CA LEU A 7 10.35 5.52 15.93
C LEU A 7 9.40 5.08 14.81
N LEU A 8 8.57 4.07 15.05
CA LEU A 8 7.60 3.58 14.06
C LEU A 8 6.60 4.67 13.62
N LYS A 9 6.09 5.48 14.54
CA LYS A 9 5.18 6.58 14.21
C LYS A 9 5.82 7.65 13.30
N ILE A 10 7.12 7.87 13.45
CA ILE A 10 7.84 8.83 12.63
C ILE A 10 8.10 8.26 11.24
N ILE A 11 8.66 7.06 11.16
CA ILE A 11 9.00 6.45 9.86
C ILE A 11 7.77 6.05 9.04
N GLU A 12 6.64 5.75 9.68
CA GLU A 12 5.37 5.52 8.98
C GLU A 12 4.94 6.74 8.15
N LYS A 13 5.19 7.94 8.65
CA LYS A 13 4.88 9.20 7.95
C LYS A 13 5.96 9.64 6.98
N ASN A 14 7.20 9.38 7.29
CA ASN A 14 8.36 9.74 6.50
C ASN A 14 9.46 8.69 6.65
N SER A 15 9.42 7.67 5.81
CA SER A 15 10.42 6.59 5.81
C SER A 15 11.81 7.04 5.31
N ARG A 16 11.90 8.22 4.72
CA ARG A 16 13.13 8.79 4.16
C ARG A 16 13.83 9.79 5.12
N ILE A 17 13.36 9.90 6.35
CA ILE A 17 14.00 10.75 7.36
C ILE A 17 15.47 10.34 7.57
N ASP A 18 16.35 11.33 7.73
CA ASP A 18 17.76 11.08 8.05
C ASP A 18 17.88 10.43 9.44
N LEU A 19 18.71 9.40 9.53
CA LEU A 19 18.90 8.66 10.80
C LEU A 19 19.48 9.53 11.91
N LYS A 20 20.30 10.52 11.58
CA LYS A 20 20.84 11.48 12.56
C LYS A 20 19.74 12.38 13.11
N GLU A 21 18.88 12.87 12.22
CA GLU A 21 17.72 13.66 12.61
C GLU A 21 16.78 12.86 13.49
N LEU A 22 16.51 11.61 13.11
CA LEU A 22 15.66 10.69 13.88
C LEU A 22 16.24 10.43 15.27
N ALA A 23 17.53 10.22 15.38
CA ALA A 23 18.24 10.04 16.65
C ALA A 23 18.10 11.28 17.56
N VAL A 24 18.25 12.48 17.00
CA VAL A 24 18.03 13.73 17.74
C VAL A 24 16.60 13.86 18.26
N ILE A 25 15.61 13.56 17.42
CA ILE A 25 14.19 13.59 17.82
C ILE A 25 13.90 12.62 18.96
N LEU A 26 14.47 11.43 18.90
CA LEU A 26 14.28 10.39 19.91
C LEU A 26 15.18 10.55 21.16
N GLY A 27 16.15 11.43 21.11
CA GLY A 27 17.10 11.65 22.22
C GLY A 27 18.04 10.45 22.45
N VAL A 28 18.45 9.77 21.40
CA VAL A 28 19.34 8.58 21.43
C VAL A 28 20.49 8.75 20.44
N GLU A 29 21.45 7.84 20.48
CA GLU A 29 22.54 7.81 19.51
C GLU A 29 22.07 7.23 18.17
N GLU A 30 22.69 7.66 17.06
CA GLU A 30 22.36 7.16 15.72
C GLU A 30 22.47 5.64 15.62
N ILE A 31 23.48 5.06 16.27
CA ILE A 31 23.68 3.60 16.26
C ILE A 31 22.52 2.85 16.92
N ASP A 32 21.90 3.43 17.94
CA ASP A 32 20.73 2.82 18.60
C ASP A 32 19.52 2.76 17.64
N VAL A 33 19.34 3.84 16.85
CA VAL A 33 18.28 3.87 15.82
C VAL A 33 18.52 2.81 14.74
N VAL A 34 19.76 2.72 14.24
CA VAL A 34 20.14 1.72 13.21
C VAL A 34 19.90 0.30 13.71
N ASN A 35 20.35 0.00 14.92
CA ASN A 35 20.20 -1.33 15.53
C ASN A 35 18.72 -1.67 15.77
N GLU A 36 17.93 -0.71 16.23
CA GLU A 36 16.51 -0.93 16.50
C GLU A 36 15.71 -1.15 15.21
N MET A 37 16.01 -0.37 14.16
CA MET A 37 15.38 -0.58 12.85
C MET A 37 15.72 -1.96 12.28
N ALA A 38 16.99 -2.36 12.33
CA ALA A 38 17.42 -3.68 11.87
C ALA A 38 16.76 -4.81 12.67
N ALA A 39 16.60 -4.65 13.98
CA ALA A 39 15.88 -5.62 14.80
C ALA A 39 14.41 -5.72 14.41
N MET A 40 13.71 -4.61 14.20
CA MET A 40 12.30 -4.60 13.78
C MET A 40 12.09 -5.16 12.37
N GLU A 41 13.04 -4.96 11.47
CA GLU A 41 13.03 -5.59 10.14
C GLU A 41 13.19 -7.11 10.26
N ALA A 42 14.14 -7.58 11.08
CA ALA A 42 14.35 -9.00 11.32
C ALA A 42 13.15 -9.69 12.00
N GLU A 43 12.46 -8.98 12.89
CA GLU A 43 11.24 -9.45 13.56
C GLU A 43 10.00 -9.37 12.64
N GLY A 44 10.09 -8.75 11.46
CA GLY A 44 8.97 -8.56 10.53
C GLY A 44 7.96 -7.50 10.97
N ILE A 45 8.32 -6.64 11.92
CA ILE A 45 7.51 -5.48 12.31
C ILE A 45 7.54 -4.43 11.21
N ILE A 46 8.73 -4.13 10.69
CA ILE A 46 8.91 -3.34 9.47
C ILE A 46 8.95 -4.31 8.31
N CYS A 47 7.89 -4.35 7.52
CA CYS A 47 7.73 -5.28 6.41
C CYS A 47 8.28 -4.75 5.08
N GLY A 48 8.47 -3.45 4.97
CA GLY A 48 8.99 -2.81 3.77
C GLY A 48 8.88 -1.30 3.81
N TYR A 49 9.49 -0.66 2.81
CA TYR A 49 9.47 0.78 2.61
C TYR A 49 8.90 1.06 1.23
N HIS A 50 7.90 1.93 1.15
CA HIS A 50 7.22 2.24 -0.10
C HIS A 50 7.15 3.75 -0.33
N THR A 51 7.28 4.14 -1.58
CA THR A 51 7.13 5.54 -2.00
C THR A 51 5.73 5.74 -2.56
N LEU A 52 5.02 6.75 -2.06
CA LEU A 52 3.76 7.19 -2.64
C LEU A 52 4.04 8.05 -3.87
N ILE A 53 3.53 7.64 -5.03
CA ILE A 53 3.75 8.28 -6.31
C ILE A 53 2.40 8.63 -6.94
N ASP A 54 2.26 9.89 -7.34
CA ASP A 54 1.14 10.31 -8.19
C ASP A 54 1.49 10.03 -9.66
N TRP A 55 1.11 8.85 -10.12
CA TRP A 55 1.39 8.38 -11.47
C TRP A 55 0.69 9.20 -12.56
N GLU A 56 -0.42 9.88 -12.23
CA GLU A 56 -1.12 10.76 -13.16
C GLU A 56 -0.25 11.95 -13.62
N LYS A 57 0.75 12.33 -12.80
CA LYS A 57 1.72 13.38 -13.14
C LYS A 57 2.93 12.88 -13.91
N THR A 58 2.92 11.65 -14.34
CA THR A 58 3.99 11.01 -15.11
C THR A 58 3.48 10.59 -16.50
N SER A 59 4.38 10.15 -17.36
CA SER A 59 4.02 9.57 -18.66
C SER A 59 3.64 8.09 -18.60
N ILE A 60 3.72 7.47 -17.43
CA ILE A 60 3.42 6.07 -17.24
C ILE A 60 1.93 5.92 -16.93
N GLU A 61 1.22 5.20 -17.78
CA GLU A 61 -0.18 4.85 -17.53
C GLU A 61 -0.26 3.71 -16.52
N LYS A 62 -1.04 3.94 -15.47
CA LYS A 62 -1.40 2.92 -14.48
C LYS A 62 -2.89 2.95 -14.22
N VAL A 63 -3.49 1.76 -14.22
CA VAL A 63 -4.89 1.55 -13.88
C VAL A 63 -4.93 0.74 -12.60
N SER A 64 -5.60 1.28 -11.60
CA SER A 64 -5.85 0.61 -10.33
C SER A 64 -7.29 0.10 -10.28
N ALA A 65 -7.49 -1.08 -9.74
CA ALA A 65 -8.79 -1.67 -9.54
C ALA A 65 -8.92 -2.25 -8.14
N LEU A 66 -10.16 -2.17 -7.60
CA LEU A 66 -10.57 -2.82 -6.38
C LEU A 66 -11.51 -3.96 -6.77
N ILE A 67 -11.22 -5.17 -6.33
CA ILE A 67 -12.03 -6.34 -6.66
C ILE A 67 -12.61 -6.93 -5.38
N GLU A 68 -13.92 -6.91 -5.30
CA GLU A 68 -14.66 -7.65 -4.28
C GLU A 68 -14.73 -9.12 -4.69
N VAL A 69 -14.31 -9.99 -3.79
CA VAL A 69 -14.31 -11.44 -4.02
C VAL A 69 -15.19 -12.14 -2.99
N ARG A 70 -16.12 -12.95 -3.46
CA ARG A 70 -16.89 -13.88 -2.64
C ARG A 70 -16.36 -15.28 -2.85
N VAL A 71 -16.18 -16.00 -1.77
CA VAL A 71 -15.68 -17.37 -1.77
C VAL A 71 -16.47 -18.21 -0.79
N THR A 72 -16.86 -19.41 -1.18
CA THR A 72 -17.37 -20.41 -0.26
C THR A 72 -16.21 -21.32 0.15
N PRO A 73 -15.74 -21.24 1.41
CA PRO A 73 -14.65 -22.09 1.88
C PRO A 73 -15.11 -23.55 1.83
N GLN A 74 -14.34 -24.39 1.16
CA GLN A 74 -14.55 -25.83 1.18
C GLN A 74 -14.01 -26.42 2.49
N ARG A 75 -14.53 -27.56 2.92
CA ARG A 75 -14.04 -28.29 4.09
C ARG A 75 -12.53 -28.50 3.99
N GLY A 76 -11.77 -27.98 4.96
CA GLY A 76 -10.32 -28.09 5.04
C GLY A 76 -9.53 -27.03 4.26
N GLN A 77 -10.20 -26.11 3.54
CA GLN A 77 -9.59 -24.94 2.90
C GLN A 77 -10.26 -23.68 3.42
N GLY A 78 -9.59 -22.99 4.35
CA GLY A 78 -10.02 -21.69 4.84
C GLY A 78 -9.72 -20.57 3.86
N PHE A 79 -10.09 -19.33 4.23
CA PHE A 79 -9.80 -18.13 3.43
C PHE A 79 -8.29 -17.92 3.20
N ASP A 80 -7.43 -18.37 4.12
CA ASP A 80 -5.99 -18.19 4.04
C ASP A 80 -5.39 -18.84 2.77
N SER A 81 -5.81 -20.05 2.41
CA SER A 81 -5.30 -20.74 1.23
C SER A 81 -5.72 -20.06 -0.07
N ILE A 82 -6.92 -19.48 -0.09
CA ILE A 82 -7.45 -18.74 -1.24
C ILE A 82 -6.70 -17.39 -1.37
N ALA A 83 -6.54 -16.68 -0.26
CA ALA A 83 -5.76 -15.44 -0.22
C ALA A 83 -4.32 -15.67 -0.69
N GLU A 84 -3.68 -16.76 -0.25
CA GLU A 84 -2.32 -17.14 -0.65
C GLU A 84 -2.20 -17.36 -2.15
N ARG A 85 -3.16 -17.98 -2.78
CA ARG A 85 -3.18 -18.17 -4.23
C ARG A 85 -3.29 -16.84 -4.97
N ILE A 86 -4.06 -15.90 -4.44
CA ILE A 86 -4.29 -14.59 -5.06
C ILE A 86 -3.06 -13.69 -4.90
N TYR A 87 -2.49 -13.57 -3.70
CA TYR A 87 -1.40 -12.62 -3.48
C TYR A 87 -0.06 -13.04 -4.11
N LYS A 88 0.05 -14.27 -4.59
CA LYS A 88 1.24 -14.72 -5.35
C LYS A 88 1.32 -14.14 -6.76
N TYR A 89 0.23 -13.62 -7.30
CA TYR A 89 0.26 -12.94 -8.59
C TYR A 89 0.93 -11.57 -8.47
N PRO A 90 1.92 -11.26 -9.34
CA PRO A 90 2.65 -9.99 -9.26
C PRO A 90 1.78 -8.75 -9.54
N GLU A 91 0.67 -8.91 -10.24
CA GLU A 91 -0.31 -7.83 -10.51
C GLU A 91 -1.10 -7.43 -9.27
N VAL A 92 -1.18 -8.33 -8.28
CA VAL A 92 -1.91 -8.11 -7.03
C VAL A 92 -1.09 -7.23 -6.11
N HIS A 93 -1.65 -6.09 -5.74
CA HIS A 93 -1.04 -5.09 -4.89
C HIS A 93 -1.33 -5.35 -3.41
N ALA A 94 -2.56 -5.71 -3.09
CA ALA A 94 -2.98 -6.03 -1.72
C ALA A 94 -4.14 -7.04 -1.72
N VAL A 95 -4.23 -7.79 -0.64
CA VAL A 95 -5.34 -8.71 -0.35
C VAL A 95 -5.74 -8.55 1.11
N TYR A 96 -7.01 -8.29 1.35
CA TYR A 96 -7.58 -8.14 2.69
C TYR A 96 -8.74 -9.10 2.91
N LEU A 97 -8.81 -9.72 4.08
CA LEU A 97 -10.02 -10.38 4.55
C LEU A 97 -10.97 -9.31 5.11
N ILE A 98 -12.19 -9.29 4.61
CA ILE A 98 -13.17 -8.25 4.92
C ILE A 98 -14.35 -8.84 5.68
N SER A 99 -14.85 -8.10 6.66
CA SER A 99 -16.15 -8.36 7.27
C SER A 99 -17.23 -7.62 6.49
N GLY A 100 -18.34 -8.28 6.16
CA GLY A 100 -19.47 -7.66 5.45
C GLY A 100 -19.98 -8.44 4.25
N GLY A 101 -20.35 -7.74 3.18
CA GLY A 101 -21.03 -8.30 2.04
C GLY A 101 -20.20 -9.15 1.08
N PHE A 102 -18.88 -9.15 1.24
CA PHE A 102 -17.93 -9.97 0.49
C PHE A 102 -16.77 -10.39 1.39
N ASP A 103 -15.94 -11.32 0.94
CA ASP A 103 -14.97 -11.99 1.80
C ASP A 103 -13.55 -11.43 1.67
N LEU A 104 -13.09 -11.17 0.44
CA LEU A 104 -11.77 -10.64 0.17
C LEU A 104 -11.86 -9.37 -0.68
N LEU A 105 -11.04 -8.39 -0.33
CA LEU A 105 -10.78 -7.21 -1.16
C LEU A 105 -9.40 -7.35 -1.76
N VAL A 106 -9.33 -7.39 -3.09
CA VAL A 106 -8.09 -7.50 -3.85
C VAL A 106 -7.85 -6.18 -4.58
N THR A 107 -6.66 -5.61 -4.43
CA THR A 107 -6.25 -4.45 -5.21
C THR A 107 -5.28 -4.86 -6.29
N LEU A 108 -5.55 -4.44 -7.52
CA LEU A 108 -4.74 -4.71 -8.70
C LEU A 108 -4.21 -3.43 -9.31
N GLU A 109 -3.06 -3.54 -9.93
CA GLU A 109 -2.54 -2.53 -10.85
C GLU A 109 -2.21 -3.16 -12.20
N GLY A 110 -2.57 -2.47 -13.27
CA GLY A 110 -2.26 -2.84 -14.64
C GLY A 110 -2.00 -1.61 -15.50
N LYS A 111 -1.62 -1.83 -16.75
CA LYS A 111 -1.33 -0.77 -17.72
C LYS A 111 -2.59 -0.24 -18.41
N SER A 112 -3.65 -1.04 -18.43
CA SER A 112 -4.92 -0.72 -19.09
C SER A 112 -6.10 -1.41 -18.42
N LEU A 113 -7.31 -0.90 -18.68
CA LEU A 113 -8.56 -1.55 -18.26
C LEU A 113 -8.66 -2.98 -18.81
N LYS A 114 -8.21 -3.19 -20.04
CA LYS A 114 -8.22 -4.49 -20.71
C LYS A 114 -7.31 -5.49 -20.00
N GLU A 115 -6.13 -5.06 -19.60
CA GLU A 115 -5.18 -5.92 -18.87
C GLU A 115 -5.75 -6.36 -17.51
N VAL A 116 -6.33 -5.42 -16.75
CA VAL A 116 -6.99 -5.72 -15.47
C VAL A 116 -8.18 -6.66 -15.66
N SER A 117 -9.04 -6.38 -16.64
CA SER A 117 -10.19 -7.24 -16.93
C SER A 117 -9.78 -8.65 -17.36
N ALA A 118 -8.74 -8.79 -18.17
CA ALA A 118 -8.19 -10.07 -18.57
C ALA A 118 -7.64 -10.85 -17.37
N PHE A 119 -6.94 -10.19 -16.46
CA PHE A 119 -6.45 -10.82 -15.23
C PHE A 119 -7.59 -11.39 -14.39
N VAL A 120 -8.67 -10.63 -14.18
CA VAL A 120 -9.84 -11.08 -13.42
C VAL A 120 -10.48 -12.31 -14.09
N SER A 121 -10.68 -12.24 -15.40
CA SER A 121 -11.27 -13.34 -16.16
C SER A 121 -10.43 -14.61 -16.15
N ASP A 122 -9.10 -14.48 -16.25
CA ASP A 122 -8.19 -15.62 -16.37
C ASP A 122 -7.81 -16.22 -15.01
N LYS A 123 -7.62 -15.38 -14.00
CA LYS A 123 -7.03 -15.78 -12.71
C LYS A 123 -8.05 -15.89 -11.58
N LEU A 124 -9.09 -15.07 -11.59
CA LEU A 124 -10.09 -15.02 -10.52
C LEU A 124 -11.42 -15.66 -10.92
N SER A 125 -11.56 -16.20 -12.14
CA SER A 125 -12.78 -16.81 -12.66
C SER A 125 -13.20 -18.09 -11.93
N THR A 126 -12.30 -18.74 -11.21
CA THR A 126 -12.60 -19.94 -10.41
C THR A 126 -13.22 -19.63 -9.05
N LEU A 127 -13.31 -18.36 -8.68
CA LEU A 127 -13.94 -17.90 -7.44
C LEU A 127 -15.46 -17.74 -7.63
N ASP A 128 -16.23 -17.82 -6.56
CA ASP A 128 -17.70 -17.87 -6.63
C ASP A 128 -18.28 -16.63 -7.30
N SER A 129 -17.84 -15.44 -6.92
CA SER A 129 -18.18 -14.22 -7.63
C SER A 129 -17.14 -13.13 -7.41
N THR A 130 -17.00 -12.26 -8.40
CA THR A 130 -16.14 -11.09 -8.34
C THR A 130 -16.87 -9.85 -8.83
N ALA A 131 -16.57 -8.69 -8.23
CA ALA A 131 -17.03 -7.39 -8.71
C ALA A 131 -15.82 -6.46 -8.83
N THR A 132 -15.56 -5.98 -10.03
CA THR A 132 -14.40 -5.12 -10.32
C THR A 132 -14.82 -3.66 -10.34
N HIS A 133 -14.10 -2.86 -9.55
CA HIS A 133 -14.27 -1.41 -9.47
C HIS A 133 -12.97 -0.74 -9.89
N PHE A 134 -13.02 0.06 -10.95
CA PHE A 134 -11.85 0.83 -11.39
C PHE A 134 -11.74 2.12 -10.60
N VAL A 135 -10.54 2.43 -10.12
CA VAL A 135 -10.25 3.70 -9.49
C VAL A 135 -10.12 4.77 -10.57
N LEU A 136 -11.05 5.70 -10.61
CA LEU A 136 -11.08 6.76 -11.61
C LEU A 136 -10.16 7.93 -11.23
N LYS A 137 -10.06 8.22 -9.93
CA LYS A 137 -9.22 9.30 -9.40
C LYS A 137 -8.88 9.04 -7.95
N LYS A 138 -7.64 9.31 -7.57
CA LYS A 138 -7.19 9.29 -6.18
C LYS A 138 -7.14 10.72 -5.66
N TYR A 139 -7.91 11.02 -4.64
CA TYR A 139 -7.91 12.33 -3.98
C TYR A 139 -6.90 12.40 -2.84
N LYS A 140 -6.85 11.35 -2.05
CA LYS A 140 -5.96 11.20 -0.90
C LYS A 140 -5.54 9.74 -0.78
N ASP A 141 -4.27 9.50 -0.50
CA ASP A 141 -3.74 8.17 -0.29
C ASP A 141 -2.64 8.20 0.77
N HIS A 142 -2.60 7.19 1.64
CA HIS A 142 -1.66 7.12 2.76
C HIS A 142 -1.57 8.44 3.58
N GLY A 143 -2.71 9.08 3.79
CA GLY A 143 -2.78 10.35 4.52
C GLY A 143 -2.31 11.58 3.74
N THR A 144 -1.86 11.42 2.49
CA THR A 144 -1.37 12.50 1.64
C THR A 144 -2.42 12.92 0.62
N ILE A 145 -2.68 14.24 0.51
CA ILE A 145 -3.59 14.81 -0.48
C ILE A 145 -2.87 14.91 -1.82
N LEU A 146 -3.41 14.23 -2.83
CA LEU A 146 -2.81 14.16 -4.17
C LEU A 146 -3.27 15.29 -5.12
N THR A 147 -4.39 15.94 -4.80
CA THR A 147 -4.98 17.00 -5.66
C THR A 147 -4.44 18.40 -5.40
N ARG A 148 -3.54 18.59 -4.44
CA ARG A 148 -2.91 19.89 -4.22
C ARG A 148 -2.05 20.25 -5.42
N LYS A 149 -2.40 21.37 -6.10
CA LYS A 149 -1.46 22.07 -6.98
C LYS A 149 -0.25 22.45 -6.13
N CYS A 150 0.97 22.23 -6.61
CA CYS A 150 2.13 22.91 -6.05
C CYS A 150 1.81 24.41 -6.13
N GLU A 151 1.55 25.05 -5.02
CA GLU A 151 1.58 26.50 -4.94
C GLU A 151 3.02 26.87 -5.26
N ASP A 152 3.17 27.57 -6.39
CA ASP A 152 4.46 28.07 -6.82
C ASP A 152 4.90 29.09 -5.76
N GLN A 153 5.89 28.71 -4.95
CA GLN A 153 6.44 29.57 -3.90
C GLN A 153 7.11 30.84 -4.45
N ARG A 154 6.97 31.09 -5.77
CA ARG A 154 7.52 32.26 -6.45
C ARG A 154 6.62 33.51 -6.42
N GLU A 155 5.39 33.40 -5.95
CA GLU A 155 4.46 34.55 -5.89
C GLU A 155 4.46 35.33 -4.57
N MET A 156 5.38 35.09 -3.67
CA MET A 156 5.51 35.89 -2.42
C MET A 156 6.72 36.81 -2.43
N ILE A 157 6.99 37.49 -3.52
CA ILE A 157 7.84 38.68 -3.52
C ILE A 157 7.04 39.79 -4.19
N THR A 158 6.21 40.44 -3.41
CA THR A 158 5.69 41.74 -3.74
C THR A 158 6.33 42.76 -2.80
N PRO A 159 6.86 43.87 -3.31
CA PRO A 159 7.62 44.87 -2.54
C PRO A 159 6.75 45.63 -1.53
#